data_d173fffdf6632be57ccefdc86e2dd07d
#
_entry.id   d173fffdf6632be57ccefdc86e2dd07d
#
_cell.length_a   1.000
_cell.length_b   1.000
_cell.length_c   1.000
_cell.angle_alpha   90.00
_cell.angle_beta   90.00
_cell.angle_gamma   90.00
#
_symmetry.space_group_name_H-M   'P 1'
#
loop_
_entity.id
_entity.type
_entity.pdbx_description
1 polymer ?
#
loop_
_entity_poly.entity_id
_entity_poly.type
_entity_poly.pdbx_seq_one_letter_code
_entity_poly.pdbx_strand_id
1 'polypeptide(L)'
;MGHDDRDHGEGHSHDHERSHGHHDPAHSHPHAHGLGHDRLHDPDPGHDPAPTPATALPPLTRGAGAGHVLFLDAPSGLAGDMIIAALVDLGAPASVVHDAIATLPVTGYHVHFGARVRSGIVATSFDVHVEAAQPARTYGSIRAMLDAAKLPDGVRERAHRTFHRLAVAEAKVHRSALDDVHFHEVGSVDAIVDVVGSAALLDHLGAELVVSPLPMGHGFFEAAHGVLPQPPPAVVECLAGFATYDGGLSFEFVTPTGAAIVGAHASGSSRWPAMSPVRVGWGAGTADLKDRPNVLRAVLGKPVTAPRTPGSGETATHAVLEANVDDATGELASAWIDAFFAAGALDAWATPIVMKKGRPALTVSALASVERADAVAHAMLRETTSLGVRRTLVTRAERPRRMITVETPYGAIPVKLAEGPFGPAQAKPEFDACVAAARAHAVPVREVVRAAMVAAASQLEP
;
A
#
# COMPACT_ATOMS: atom_id res chain seq x y z
N MET A 1 -36.14 17.58 -56.46
CA MET A 1 -35.57 18.79 -57.07
C MET A 1 -34.21 18.90 -56.46
N GLY A 2 -33.18 18.46 -57.05
CA GLY A 2 -32.66 18.58 -58.40
C GLY A 2 -31.33 19.22 -58.28
N HIS A 3 -30.40 18.40 -58.65
CA HIS A 3 -29.27 18.67 -59.54
C HIS A 3 -28.07 19.38 -58.94
N ASP A 4 -26.86 19.09 -59.20
CA ASP A 4 -26.09 18.25 -60.10
C ASP A 4 -24.62 18.69 -59.91
N ASP A 5 -23.75 17.73 -59.84
CA ASP A 5 -22.67 17.36 -60.72
C ASP A 5 -21.49 18.34 -61.01
N ARG A 6 -20.34 17.68 -60.98
CA ARG A 6 -19.15 17.66 -61.86
C ARG A 6 -17.88 18.16 -61.17
N ASP A 7 -16.90 17.31 -60.94
CA ASP A 7 -16.07 16.45 -61.80
C ASP A 7 -14.89 17.20 -62.42
N HIS A 8 -13.76 16.53 -62.54
CA HIS A 8 -12.46 16.76 -63.15
C HIS A 8 -11.35 17.12 -62.15
N GLY A 9 -10.22 16.37 -62.08
CA GLY A 9 -9.63 15.41 -63.02
C GLY A 9 -8.13 15.67 -63.06
N GLU A 10 -7.39 14.58 -63.17
CA GLU A 10 -6.00 14.48 -63.69
C GLU A 10 -4.88 15.02 -62.77
N GLY A 11 -3.89 14.25 -62.31
CA GLY A 11 -3.14 13.19 -62.94
C GLY A 11 -1.79 13.68 -63.42
N HIS A 12 -0.71 13.26 -62.74
CA HIS A 12 0.57 13.07 -63.44
C HIS A 12 1.50 12.16 -62.59
N SER A 13 1.71 10.99 -63.13
CA SER A 13 2.80 10.04 -62.91
C SER A 13 4.11 10.59 -63.51
N HIS A 14 5.22 10.28 -62.84
CA HIS A 14 6.50 10.04 -63.55
C HIS A 14 7.30 8.98 -62.82
N ASP A 15 7.36 7.82 -63.48
CA ASP A 15 8.39 6.79 -63.39
C ASP A 15 9.73 7.38 -63.85
N HIS A 16 10.81 6.94 -63.24
CA HIS A 16 12.04 6.62 -63.93
C HIS A 16 12.85 5.54 -63.23
N GLU A 17 13.05 4.52 -64.06
CA GLU A 17 13.83 3.31 -63.85
C GLU A 17 15.35 3.52 -63.94
N ARG A 18 16.02 2.44 -63.41
CA ARG A 18 17.31 1.82 -63.84
C ARG A 18 18.60 2.53 -63.37
N SER A 19 19.69 1.81 -63.05
CA SER A 19 20.13 0.42 -63.30
C SER A 19 21.48 0.12 -62.62
N HIS A 20 21.67 -1.13 -62.24
CA HIS A 20 22.91 -1.97 -62.30
C HIS A 20 24.28 -1.43 -61.88
N GLY A 21 24.99 -2.29 -61.12
CA GLY A 21 26.47 -2.37 -61.11
C GLY A 21 27.03 -3.29 -60.07
N HIS A 22 27.24 -4.54 -60.41
CA HIS A 22 28.06 -5.54 -59.75
C HIS A 22 29.50 -5.04 -59.58
N HIS A 23 30.21 -5.46 -58.50
CA HIS A 23 31.50 -6.14 -58.59
C HIS A 23 32.03 -6.50 -57.18
N ASP A 24 32.13 -7.79 -56.89
CA ASP A 24 33.17 -8.38 -56.03
C ASP A 24 34.45 -8.48 -56.85
N PRO A 25 35.67 -8.50 -56.29
CA PRO A 25 36.26 -9.78 -56.00
C PRO A 25 37.17 -9.83 -54.75
N ALA A 26 37.37 -11.07 -54.34
CA ALA A 26 38.26 -11.60 -53.34
C ALA A 26 39.78 -11.30 -53.61
N HIS A 27 40.55 -11.23 -52.53
CA HIS A 27 41.96 -11.71 -52.47
C HIS A 27 42.31 -12.03 -50.98
N SER A 28 42.43 -13.27 -50.62
CA SER A 28 43.60 -14.18 -50.49
C SER A 28 44.63 -13.73 -49.46
N HIS A 29 44.82 -14.66 -48.50
CA HIS A 29 45.85 -14.75 -47.43
C HIS A 29 47.29 -14.63 -47.89
N PRO A 30 48.27 -14.39 -46.95
CA PRO A 30 49.11 -15.53 -46.54
C PRO A 30 49.40 -15.67 -45.06
N HIS A 31 49.69 -16.92 -44.68
CA HIS A 31 50.18 -17.41 -43.41
C HIS A 31 51.55 -16.90 -43.04
N ALA A 32 51.78 -16.65 -41.73
CA ALA A 32 53.12 -16.75 -41.12
C ALA A 32 53.03 -17.35 -39.73
N HIS A 33 53.91 -18.29 -39.49
CA HIS A 33 54.05 -19.14 -38.32
C HIS A 33 54.67 -18.44 -37.11
N GLY A 34 54.17 -18.83 -35.91
CA GLY A 34 55.05 -19.19 -34.80
C GLY A 34 55.32 -18.15 -33.72
N LEU A 35 54.87 -18.45 -32.57
CA LEU A 35 55.67 -18.69 -31.36
C LEU A 35 54.72 -18.62 -30.15
N GLY A 36 54.80 -19.61 -29.27
CA GLY A 36 53.95 -19.76 -28.11
C GLY A 36 54.10 -18.61 -27.12
N HIS A 37 52.98 -18.21 -26.61
CA HIS A 37 52.91 -17.46 -25.35
C HIS A 37 51.92 -18.12 -24.44
N ASP A 38 52.38 -18.32 -23.23
CA ASP A 38 51.66 -18.76 -22.06
C ASP A 38 50.24 -18.19 -22.00
N ARG A 39 49.25 -19.08 -21.88
CA ARG A 39 47.91 -18.72 -21.48
C ARG A 39 47.96 -18.28 -20.03
N LEU A 40 48.09 -16.99 -19.83
CA LEU A 40 47.62 -16.36 -18.60
C LEU A 40 46.11 -16.60 -18.52
N HIS A 41 45.70 -17.33 -17.53
CA HIS A 41 44.28 -17.42 -17.16
C HIS A 41 43.75 -16.02 -16.99
N ASP A 42 42.82 -15.59 -17.85
CA ASP A 42 41.96 -14.46 -17.56
C ASP A 42 41.15 -14.82 -16.29
N PRO A 43 41.15 -13.97 -15.27
CA PRO A 43 40.31 -14.20 -14.11
C PRO A 43 38.85 -14.06 -14.55
N ASP A 44 38.06 -15.06 -14.17
CA ASP A 44 36.59 -15.10 -14.29
C ASP A 44 36.00 -13.76 -13.83
N PRO A 45 35.25 -13.00 -14.67
CA PRO A 45 34.67 -11.72 -14.27
C PRO A 45 33.39 -11.92 -13.44
N GLY A 46 33.51 -12.46 -12.21
CA GLY A 46 32.32 -12.77 -11.43
C GLY A 46 32.42 -12.89 -9.92
N HIS A 47 33.60 -12.77 -9.34
CA HIS A 47 33.75 -12.82 -7.89
C HIS A 47 34.45 -11.56 -7.38
N ASP A 48 33.68 -10.50 -7.16
CA ASP A 48 34.12 -9.47 -6.24
C ASP A 48 34.14 -10.07 -4.83
N PRO A 49 35.24 -9.98 -4.09
CA PRO A 49 35.28 -10.44 -2.71
C PRO A 49 34.24 -9.65 -1.91
N ALA A 50 33.41 -10.36 -1.15
CA ALA A 50 32.45 -9.75 -0.29
C ALA A 50 33.11 -8.63 0.54
N PRO A 51 32.61 -7.40 0.52
CA PRO A 51 33.18 -6.31 1.30
C PRO A 51 33.09 -6.71 2.78
N THR A 52 34.24 -6.68 3.44
CA THR A 52 34.33 -6.92 4.89
C THR A 52 33.50 -5.84 5.57
N PRO A 53 32.44 -6.18 6.31
CA PRO A 53 31.58 -5.17 6.94
C PRO A 53 32.38 -4.38 7.96
N ALA A 54 32.46 -3.07 7.81
CA ALA A 54 33.23 -2.17 8.65
C ALA A 54 32.77 -2.15 10.13
N THR A 55 31.60 -2.68 10.45
CA THR A 55 31.07 -2.94 11.80
C THR A 55 29.88 -3.88 11.69
N ALA A 56 30.12 -5.17 11.82
CA ALA A 56 29.04 -6.15 11.87
C ALA A 56 28.22 -5.93 13.15
N LEU A 57 26.99 -5.48 13.02
CA LEU A 57 26.05 -5.46 14.13
C LEU A 57 25.78 -6.89 14.63
N PRO A 58 25.58 -7.12 15.94
CA PRO A 58 25.29 -8.44 16.44
C PRO A 58 24.03 -9.00 15.77
N PRO A 59 23.99 -10.33 15.49
CA PRO A 59 22.82 -10.94 14.88
C PRO A 59 21.53 -10.68 15.67
N LEU A 60 20.42 -10.53 14.96
CA LEU A 60 19.09 -10.42 15.54
C LEU A 60 18.70 -11.78 16.11
N THR A 61 18.36 -11.83 17.39
CA THR A 61 17.85 -13.04 18.04
C THR A 61 16.39 -13.29 17.69
N ARG A 62 15.91 -14.51 17.92
CA ARG A 62 14.50 -14.85 17.72
C ARG A 62 13.60 -13.92 18.55
N GLY A 63 12.58 -13.35 17.92
CA GLY A 63 11.66 -12.41 18.56
C GLY A 63 12.20 -10.97 18.69
N ALA A 64 13.36 -10.65 18.17
CA ALA A 64 13.95 -9.32 18.25
C ALA A 64 13.07 -8.21 17.61
N GLY A 65 12.17 -8.59 16.74
CA GLY A 65 11.21 -7.68 16.10
C GLY A 65 9.86 -7.59 16.82
N ALA A 66 9.65 -8.29 17.93
CA ALA A 66 8.39 -8.22 18.66
C ALA A 66 8.07 -6.78 19.09
N GLY A 67 6.86 -6.29 18.76
CA GLY A 67 6.45 -4.91 18.99
C GLY A 67 7.12 -3.88 18.07
N HIS A 68 7.85 -4.31 17.03
CA HIS A 68 8.42 -3.47 15.99
C HIS A 68 7.66 -3.62 14.68
N VAL A 69 7.78 -2.61 13.82
CA VAL A 69 7.37 -2.66 12.42
C VAL A 69 8.56 -3.09 11.57
N LEU A 70 8.38 -4.10 10.75
CA LEU A 70 9.25 -4.46 9.65
C LEU A 70 8.68 -3.87 8.37
N PHE A 71 9.31 -2.82 7.87
CA PHE A 71 8.88 -2.13 6.66
C PHE A 71 9.71 -2.58 5.47
N LEU A 72 9.05 -3.17 4.47
CA LEU A 72 9.65 -3.48 3.17
C LEU A 72 9.38 -2.32 2.22
N ASP A 73 10.42 -1.55 1.95
CA ASP A 73 10.40 -0.46 0.98
C ASP A 73 10.94 -0.96 -0.36
N ALA A 74 10.05 -1.07 -1.34
CA ALA A 74 10.27 -1.75 -2.60
C ALA A 74 10.14 -0.82 -3.83
N PRO A 75 10.97 0.24 -3.95
CA PRO A 75 10.86 1.20 -5.05
C PRO A 75 11.19 0.58 -6.42
N SER A 76 11.92 -0.52 -6.43
CA SER A 76 12.34 -1.24 -7.64
C SER A 76 11.78 -2.65 -7.72
N GLY A 77 10.78 -2.95 -6.87
CA GLY A 77 10.09 -4.22 -6.90
C GLY A 77 10.37 -5.13 -5.72
N LEU A 78 9.82 -6.35 -5.81
CA LEU A 78 9.75 -7.30 -4.72
C LEU A 78 9.78 -8.74 -5.27
N ALA A 79 10.75 -9.50 -4.85
CA ALA A 79 10.87 -10.93 -5.14
C ALA A 79 11.25 -11.69 -3.88
N GLY A 80 11.05 -13.01 -3.85
CA GLY A 80 11.31 -13.83 -2.67
C GLY A 80 12.77 -13.82 -2.24
N ASP A 81 13.68 -13.96 -3.21
CA ASP A 81 15.11 -13.86 -3.02
C ASP A 81 15.54 -12.51 -2.43
N MET A 82 14.96 -11.41 -2.91
CA MET A 82 15.22 -10.06 -2.40
C MET A 82 14.75 -9.90 -0.95
N ILE A 83 13.62 -10.51 -0.58
CA ILE A 83 13.11 -10.50 0.80
C ILE A 83 14.09 -11.24 1.72
N ILE A 84 14.50 -12.46 1.36
CA ILE A 84 15.48 -13.25 2.13
C ILE A 84 16.77 -12.45 2.29
N ALA A 85 17.32 -11.96 1.19
CA ALA A 85 18.56 -11.20 1.18
C ALA A 85 18.48 -9.95 2.07
N ALA A 86 17.42 -9.16 1.96
CA ALA A 86 17.21 -7.95 2.76
C ALA A 86 17.08 -8.25 4.26
N LEU A 87 16.41 -9.34 4.63
CA LEU A 87 16.24 -9.73 6.04
C LEU A 87 17.54 -10.29 6.65
N VAL A 88 18.36 -10.99 5.86
CA VAL A 88 19.68 -11.43 6.30
C VAL A 88 20.63 -10.23 6.45
N ASP A 89 20.61 -9.29 5.51
CA ASP A 89 21.38 -8.04 5.60
C ASP A 89 20.95 -7.16 6.79
N LEU A 90 19.67 -7.18 7.12
CA LEU A 90 19.12 -6.54 8.33
C LEU A 90 19.72 -7.09 9.63
N GLY A 91 20.27 -8.31 9.58
CA GLY A 91 20.92 -8.99 10.69
C GLY A 91 20.25 -10.27 11.16
N ALA A 92 19.22 -10.77 10.47
CA ALA A 92 18.70 -12.12 10.75
C ALA A 92 19.76 -13.16 10.32
N PRO A 93 20.05 -14.20 11.16
CA PRO A 93 21.07 -15.17 10.80
C PRO A 93 20.71 -15.97 9.54
N ALA A 94 21.62 -16.09 8.60
CA ALA A 94 21.46 -16.92 7.38
C ALA A 94 21.17 -18.41 7.73
N SER A 95 21.67 -18.90 8.88
CA SER A 95 21.38 -20.25 9.36
C SER A 95 19.87 -20.51 9.52
N VAL A 96 19.06 -19.49 9.83
CA VAL A 96 17.59 -19.63 9.94
C VAL A 96 16.98 -20.10 8.61
N VAL A 97 17.51 -19.61 7.49
CA VAL A 97 17.09 -20.08 6.16
C VAL A 97 17.60 -21.47 5.90
N HIS A 98 18.91 -21.72 6.11
CA HIS A 98 19.53 -23.02 5.87
C HIS A 98 18.86 -24.14 6.68
N ASP A 99 18.61 -23.90 7.95
CA ASP A 99 17.98 -24.88 8.85
C ASP A 99 16.53 -25.21 8.39
N ALA A 100 15.77 -24.21 7.96
CA ALA A 100 14.41 -24.43 7.48
C ALA A 100 14.37 -25.21 6.17
N ILE A 101 15.15 -24.80 5.15
CA ILE A 101 15.15 -25.47 3.85
C ILE A 101 15.73 -26.88 3.91
N ALA A 102 16.68 -27.14 4.81
CA ALA A 102 17.26 -28.48 5.00
C ALA A 102 16.23 -29.53 5.50
N THR A 103 15.07 -29.10 6.03
CA THR A 103 14.00 -30.00 6.43
C THR A 103 13.12 -30.47 5.29
N LEU A 104 13.20 -29.78 4.13
CA LEU A 104 12.38 -30.07 2.96
C LEU A 104 12.89 -31.32 2.23
N PRO A 105 12.00 -32.21 1.75
CA PRO A 105 12.39 -33.36 0.95
C PRO A 105 12.67 -32.95 -0.52
N VAL A 106 13.49 -31.93 -0.71
CA VAL A 106 13.89 -31.41 -2.02
C VAL A 106 15.40 -31.46 -2.12
N THR A 107 15.93 -31.98 -3.22
CA THR A 107 17.36 -32.17 -3.47
C THR A 107 17.73 -31.65 -4.85
N GLY A 108 19.03 -31.61 -5.17
CA GLY A 108 19.53 -31.16 -6.48
C GLY A 108 19.50 -29.64 -6.63
N TYR A 109 19.76 -28.94 -5.53
CA TYR A 109 19.96 -27.49 -5.52
C TYR A 109 20.94 -27.12 -4.39
N HIS A 110 21.53 -25.95 -4.51
CA HIS A 110 22.24 -25.29 -3.40
C HIS A 110 21.88 -23.80 -3.37
N VAL A 111 22.06 -23.18 -2.23
CA VAL A 111 21.78 -21.75 -2.03
C VAL A 111 23.07 -21.00 -1.69
N HIS A 112 23.17 -19.78 -2.15
CA HIS A 112 24.34 -18.92 -1.94
C HIS A 112 23.91 -17.51 -1.51
N PHE A 113 24.55 -17.00 -0.45
CA PHE A 113 24.46 -15.60 -0.07
C PHE A 113 25.72 -14.89 -0.57
N GLY A 114 25.53 -13.83 -1.34
CA GLY A 114 26.60 -13.01 -1.90
C GLY A 114 26.33 -11.51 -1.67
N ALA A 115 27.07 -10.68 -2.39
CA ALA A 115 26.86 -9.25 -2.42
C ALA A 115 26.80 -8.76 -3.87
N ARG A 116 25.94 -7.79 -4.15
CA ARG A 116 25.85 -7.09 -5.44
C ARG A 116 25.87 -5.59 -5.22
N VAL A 117 26.54 -4.88 -6.12
CA VAL A 117 26.52 -3.42 -6.13
C VAL A 117 25.45 -2.96 -7.11
N ARG A 118 24.52 -2.10 -6.65
CA ARG A 118 23.49 -1.49 -7.48
C ARG A 118 23.50 0.02 -7.27
N SER A 119 23.89 0.77 -8.29
CA SER A 119 24.01 2.25 -8.21
C SER A 119 24.83 2.71 -6.98
N GLY A 120 25.91 2.01 -6.64
CA GLY A 120 26.76 2.31 -5.48
C GLY A 120 26.26 1.79 -4.13
N ILE A 121 25.07 1.18 -4.08
CA ILE A 121 24.56 0.51 -2.87
C ILE A 121 25.07 -0.93 -2.90
N VAL A 122 25.82 -1.33 -1.85
CA VAL A 122 26.17 -2.73 -1.61
C VAL A 122 25.00 -3.39 -0.92
N ALA A 123 24.44 -4.42 -1.54
CA ALA A 123 23.26 -5.14 -1.04
C ALA A 123 23.56 -6.65 -1.04
N THR A 124 23.02 -7.36 -0.05
CA THR A 124 23.10 -8.83 -0.01
C THR A 124 22.29 -9.43 -1.15
N SER A 125 22.81 -10.48 -1.78
CA SER A 125 22.06 -11.32 -2.73
C SER A 125 21.81 -12.70 -2.14
N PHE A 126 20.74 -13.33 -2.59
CA PHE A 126 20.41 -14.71 -2.31
C PHE A 126 20.09 -15.40 -3.62
N ASP A 127 20.84 -16.47 -3.91
CA ASP A 127 20.76 -17.19 -5.17
C ASP A 127 20.46 -18.67 -4.91
N VAL A 128 19.50 -19.21 -5.65
CA VAL A 128 19.17 -20.64 -5.66
C VAL A 128 19.66 -21.25 -6.96
N HIS A 129 20.63 -22.13 -6.87
CA HIS A 129 21.19 -22.83 -8.03
C HIS A 129 20.60 -24.23 -8.14
N VAL A 130 19.81 -24.49 -9.19
CA VAL A 130 19.21 -25.79 -9.45
C VAL A 130 20.14 -26.62 -10.32
N GLU A 131 20.59 -27.76 -9.80
CA GLU A 131 21.58 -28.65 -10.43
C GLU A 131 20.95 -29.83 -11.18
N ALA A 132 19.69 -30.14 -10.89
CA ALA A 132 18.98 -31.27 -11.48
C ALA A 132 17.56 -30.90 -11.91
N ALA A 133 17.07 -31.57 -12.94
CA ALA A 133 15.68 -31.42 -13.39
C ALA A 133 14.71 -31.69 -12.23
N GLN A 134 13.74 -30.82 -12.07
CA GLN A 134 12.77 -30.86 -10.99
C GLN A 134 11.40 -31.32 -11.52
N PRO A 135 10.66 -32.12 -10.73
CA PRO A 135 9.30 -32.52 -11.12
C PRO A 135 8.34 -31.31 -11.03
N ALA A 136 7.35 -31.28 -11.92
CA ALA A 136 6.23 -30.36 -11.78
C ALA A 136 5.47 -30.68 -10.47
N ARG A 137 5.06 -29.65 -9.75
CA ARG A 137 4.37 -29.79 -8.47
C ARG A 137 3.01 -29.11 -8.50
N THR A 138 2.00 -29.80 -7.95
CA THR A 138 0.69 -29.21 -7.69
C THR A 138 0.67 -28.57 -6.30
N TYR A 139 -0.30 -27.68 -6.07
CA TYR A 139 -0.52 -27.11 -4.74
C TYR A 139 -0.73 -28.22 -3.68
N GLY A 140 -1.53 -29.25 -3.99
CA GLY A 140 -1.72 -30.40 -3.10
C GLY A 140 -0.41 -31.11 -2.73
N SER A 141 0.51 -31.29 -3.71
CA SER A 141 1.82 -31.91 -3.44
C SER A 141 2.74 -31.03 -2.59
N ILE A 142 2.71 -29.71 -2.79
CA ILE A 142 3.48 -28.77 -1.95
C ILE A 142 2.94 -28.74 -0.53
N ARG A 143 1.62 -28.72 -0.37
CA ARG A 143 0.97 -28.80 0.95
C ARG A 143 1.40 -30.04 1.72
N ALA A 144 1.31 -31.20 1.09
CA ALA A 144 1.74 -32.48 1.70
C ALA A 144 3.24 -32.48 2.05
N MET A 145 4.07 -31.87 1.22
CA MET A 145 5.50 -31.70 1.46
C MET A 145 5.78 -30.83 2.70
N LEU A 146 5.09 -29.71 2.85
CA LEU A 146 5.22 -28.82 4.01
C LEU A 146 4.73 -29.49 5.31
N ASP A 147 3.67 -30.29 5.23
CA ASP A 147 3.14 -31.06 6.38
C ASP A 147 4.12 -32.14 6.85
N ALA A 148 4.83 -32.77 5.90
CA ALA A 148 5.82 -33.81 6.19
C ALA A 148 7.16 -33.26 6.68
N ALA A 149 7.48 -31.98 6.38
CA ALA A 149 8.74 -31.33 6.73
C ALA A 149 8.80 -31.04 8.24
N LYS A 150 10.00 -31.16 8.83
CA LYS A 150 10.23 -30.85 10.27
C LYS A 150 10.39 -29.33 10.50
N LEU A 151 9.48 -28.55 9.96
CA LEU A 151 9.44 -27.11 10.15
C LEU A 151 8.85 -26.75 11.52
N PRO A 152 9.35 -25.68 12.18
CA PRO A 152 8.65 -25.08 13.31
C PRO A 152 7.22 -24.70 12.92
N ASP A 153 6.26 -24.79 13.84
CA ASP A 153 4.83 -24.58 13.53
C ASP A 153 4.55 -23.21 12.93
N GLY A 154 5.16 -22.12 13.45
CA GLY A 154 5.00 -20.77 12.90
C GLY A 154 5.54 -20.62 11.48
N VAL A 155 6.65 -21.32 11.16
CA VAL A 155 7.23 -21.34 9.80
C VAL A 155 6.31 -22.10 8.86
N ARG A 156 5.85 -23.28 9.28
CA ARG A 156 4.92 -24.11 8.49
C ARG A 156 3.63 -23.37 8.18
N GLU A 157 3.03 -22.73 9.18
CA GLU A 157 1.81 -21.96 9.00
C GLU A 157 2.01 -20.81 8.00
N ARG A 158 3.11 -20.05 8.12
CA ARG A 158 3.43 -18.97 7.19
C ARG A 158 3.64 -19.47 5.76
N ALA A 159 4.37 -20.56 5.58
CA ALA A 159 4.58 -21.17 4.27
C ALA A 159 3.26 -21.63 3.65
N HIS A 160 2.38 -22.28 4.42
CA HIS A 160 1.04 -22.66 3.95
C HIS A 160 0.21 -21.46 3.56
N ARG A 161 0.19 -20.38 4.33
CA ARG A 161 -0.55 -19.16 4.01
C ARG A 161 -0.06 -18.53 2.71
N THR A 162 1.26 -18.50 2.48
CA THR A 162 1.84 -17.96 1.25
C THR A 162 1.44 -18.80 0.03
N PHE A 163 1.64 -20.12 0.08
CA PHE A 163 1.24 -20.99 -1.03
C PHE A 163 -0.27 -21.03 -1.25
N HIS A 164 -1.06 -20.95 -0.20
CA HIS A 164 -2.52 -20.86 -0.33
C HIS A 164 -2.94 -19.57 -1.05
N ARG A 165 -2.35 -18.43 -0.69
CA ARG A 165 -2.60 -17.16 -1.37
C ARG A 165 -2.33 -17.24 -2.87
N LEU A 166 -1.20 -17.84 -3.22
CA LEU A 166 -0.81 -18.05 -4.59
C LEU A 166 -1.73 -19.04 -5.31
N ALA A 167 -2.06 -20.16 -4.68
CA ALA A 167 -2.94 -21.17 -5.26
C ALA A 167 -4.35 -20.62 -5.51
N VAL A 168 -4.88 -19.78 -4.62
CA VAL A 168 -6.17 -19.11 -4.83
C VAL A 168 -6.10 -18.15 -6.03
N ALA A 169 -5.01 -17.41 -6.19
CA ALA A 169 -4.80 -16.52 -7.32
C ALA A 169 -4.75 -17.30 -8.64
N GLU A 170 -3.95 -18.37 -8.71
CA GLU A 170 -3.81 -19.22 -9.90
C GLU A 170 -5.10 -19.99 -10.21
N ALA A 171 -5.78 -20.54 -9.21
CA ALA A 171 -7.07 -21.21 -9.38
C ALA A 171 -8.11 -20.28 -10.01
N LYS A 172 -8.13 -19.01 -9.61
CA LYS A 172 -9.02 -18.00 -10.19
C LYS A 172 -8.67 -17.68 -11.64
N VAL A 173 -7.39 -17.51 -11.94
CA VAL A 173 -6.89 -17.22 -13.30
C VAL A 173 -7.18 -18.38 -14.24
N HIS A 174 -6.89 -19.62 -13.82
CA HIS A 174 -7.05 -20.82 -14.64
C HIS A 174 -8.40 -21.50 -14.52
N ARG A 175 -9.30 -21.02 -13.64
CA ARG A 175 -10.61 -21.63 -13.36
C ARG A 175 -10.51 -23.11 -13.01
N SER A 176 -9.51 -23.48 -12.23
CA SER A 176 -9.24 -24.86 -11.79
C SER A 176 -9.64 -25.06 -10.33
N ALA A 177 -9.80 -26.33 -9.90
CA ALA A 177 -9.92 -26.64 -8.48
C ALA A 177 -8.61 -26.33 -7.76
N LEU A 178 -8.69 -25.90 -6.49
CA LEU A 178 -7.54 -25.39 -5.74
C LEU A 178 -6.39 -26.42 -5.62
N ASP A 179 -6.71 -27.68 -5.30
CA ASP A 179 -5.71 -28.74 -5.13
C ASP A 179 -5.07 -29.19 -6.45
N ASP A 180 -5.74 -28.93 -7.58
CA ASP A 180 -5.29 -29.27 -8.94
C ASP A 180 -4.49 -28.14 -9.61
N VAL A 181 -4.28 -27.03 -8.91
CA VAL A 181 -3.44 -25.93 -9.42
C VAL A 181 -2.03 -26.44 -9.67
N HIS A 182 -1.60 -26.38 -10.93
CA HIS A 182 -0.22 -26.63 -11.32
C HIS A 182 0.56 -25.30 -11.27
N PHE A 183 1.59 -25.27 -10.46
CA PHE A 183 2.51 -24.14 -10.44
C PHE A 183 3.60 -24.34 -11.51
N HIS A 184 3.46 -23.67 -12.64
CA HIS A 184 4.39 -23.83 -13.76
C HIS A 184 5.71 -23.11 -13.53
N GLU A 185 5.68 -21.95 -12.87
CA GLU A 185 6.86 -21.18 -12.51
C GLU A 185 7.14 -21.24 -10.99
N VAL A 186 6.09 -21.25 -10.18
CA VAL A 186 6.16 -21.15 -8.71
C VAL A 186 6.21 -22.51 -8.01
N GLY A 187 6.10 -23.62 -8.74
CA GLY A 187 6.36 -24.98 -8.24
C GLY A 187 7.83 -25.40 -8.33
N SER A 188 8.68 -24.52 -8.85
CA SER A 188 10.12 -24.70 -8.92
C SER A 188 10.76 -24.70 -7.53
N VAL A 189 11.97 -25.24 -7.43
CA VAL A 189 12.68 -25.33 -6.16
C VAL A 189 13.02 -23.96 -5.60
N ASP A 190 13.38 -23.02 -6.45
CA ASP A 190 13.69 -21.64 -6.07
C ASP A 190 12.49 -20.98 -5.36
N ALA A 191 11.29 -21.06 -5.92
CA ALA A 191 10.10 -20.52 -5.29
C ALA A 191 9.76 -21.21 -3.95
N ILE A 192 9.99 -22.53 -3.83
CA ILE A 192 9.78 -23.26 -2.58
C ILE A 192 10.77 -22.77 -1.52
N VAL A 193 12.04 -22.61 -1.89
CA VAL A 193 13.10 -22.12 -1.02
C VAL A 193 12.82 -20.68 -0.60
N ASP A 194 12.38 -19.84 -1.52
CA ASP A 194 12.03 -18.44 -1.27
C ASP A 194 10.86 -18.31 -0.27
N VAL A 195 9.81 -19.09 -0.46
CA VAL A 195 8.64 -19.08 0.44
C VAL A 195 9.01 -19.58 1.84
N VAL A 196 9.70 -20.71 1.92
CA VAL A 196 10.05 -21.31 3.23
C VAL A 196 11.13 -20.48 3.93
N GLY A 197 12.12 -19.98 3.20
CA GLY A 197 13.17 -19.12 3.74
C GLY A 197 12.62 -17.79 4.27
N SER A 198 11.76 -17.14 3.49
CA SER A 198 11.07 -15.92 3.93
C SER A 198 10.16 -16.17 5.13
N ALA A 199 9.40 -17.27 5.13
CA ALA A 199 8.57 -17.66 6.27
C ALA A 199 9.40 -17.86 7.54
N ALA A 200 10.57 -18.50 7.43
CA ALA A 200 11.47 -18.74 8.55
C ALA A 200 12.04 -17.43 9.12
N LEU A 201 12.46 -16.50 8.26
CA LEU A 201 12.99 -15.19 8.69
C LEU A 201 11.91 -14.31 9.31
N LEU A 202 10.69 -14.28 8.74
CA LEU A 202 9.57 -13.53 9.29
C LEU A 202 9.12 -14.08 10.63
N ASP A 203 9.12 -15.42 10.80
CA ASP A 203 8.82 -16.07 12.08
C ASP A 203 9.93 -15.80 13.10
N HIS A 204 11.19 -15.84 12.67
CA HIS A 204 12.34 -15.54 13.52
C HIS A 204 12.30 -14.11 14.08
N LEU A 205 11.97 -13.13 13.24
CA LEU A 205 11.90 -11.71 13.64
C LEU A 205 10.68 -11.43 14.50
N GLY A 206 9.49 -11.93 14.14
CA GLY A 206 8.25 -11.72 14.88
C GLY A 206 7.74 -10.29 14.85
N ALA A 207 8.15 -9.48 13.86
CA ALA A 207 7.71 -8.11 13.67
C ALA A 207 6.40 -8.02 12.87
N GLU A 208 5.68 -6.92 13.01
CA GLU A 208 4.55 -6.58 12.13
C GLU A 208 5.08 -6.15 10.76
N LEU A 209 4.65 -6.85 9.70
CA LEU A 209 5.08 -6.58 8.34
C LEU A 209 4.20 -5.51 7.68
N VAL A 210 4.82 -4.45 7.16
CA VAL A 210 4.21 -3.40 6.35
C VAL A 210 5.01 -3.25 5.07
N VAL A 211 4.36 -2.97 3.93
CA VAL A 211 5.05 -2.80 2.64
C VAL A 211 4.78 -1.41 2.06
N SER A 212 5.73 -0.87 1.29
CA SER A 212 5.49 0.33 0.49
C SER A 212 4.47 0.06 -0.63
N PRO A 213 3.83 1.09 -1.23
CA PRO A 213 3.18 0.91 -2.52
C PRO A 213 4.13 0.25 -3.52
N LEU A 214 3.63 -0.72 -4.30
CA LEU A 214 4.45 -1.57 -5.16
C LEU A 214 4.42 -1.11 -6.62
N PRO A 215 5.58 -1.00 -7.31
CA PRO A 215 5.64 -0.71 -8.73
C PRO A 215 5.12 -1.88 -9.54
N MET A 216 4.31 -1.61 -10.57
CA MET A 216 3.84 -2.58 -11.56
C MET A 216 4.46 -2.27 -12.90
N GLY A 217 4.92 -3.31 -13.61
CA GLY A 217 5.39 -3.18 -14.97
C GLY A 217 4.25 -3.08 -15.97
N HIS A 218 4.58 -2.87 -17.23
CA HIS A 218 3.63 -2.82 -18.33
C HIS A 218 4.12 -3.66 -19.52
N GLY A 219 3.22 -3.90 -20.51
CA GLY A 219 3.54 -4.66 -21.71
C GLY A 219 3.23 -6.13 -21.58
N PHE A 220 4.05 -6.95 -22.22
CA PHE A 220 3.87 -8.40 -22.30
C PHE A 220 5.20 -9.12 -22.10
N PHE A 221 5.14 -10.37 -21.66
CA PHE A 221 6.31 -11.24 -21.50
C PHE A 221 5.95 -12.68 -21.96
N GLU A 222 6.98 -13.44 -22.33
CA GLU A 222 6.83 -14.85 -22.65
C GLU A 222 6.91 -15.69 -21.37
N ALA A 223 5.90 -16.51 -21.15
CA ALA A 223 5.80 -17.45 -20.03
C ALA A 223 5.54 -18.87 -20.56
N ALA A 224 5.54 -19.86 -19.68
CA ALA A 224 5.24 -21.26 -20.04
C ALA A 224 3.87 -21.43 -20.74
N HIS A 225 2.92 -20.54 -20.48
CA HIS A 225 1.59 -20.51 -21.09
C HIS A 225 1.47 -19.63 -22.35
N GLY A 226 2.57 -19.14 -22.89
CA GLY A 226 2.60 -18.19 -24.00
C GLY A 226 2.77 -16.75 -23.53
N VAL A 227 2.34 -15.78 -24.33
CA VAL A 227 2.50 -14.35 -24.05
C VAL A 227 1.46 -13.89 -23.03
N LEU A 228 1.91 -13.41 -21.88
CA LEU A 228 1.08 -12.89 -20.79
C LEU A 228 1.26 -11.38 -20.62
N PRO A 229 0.23 -10.69 -20.10
CA PRO A 229 0.36 -9.28 -19.73
C PRO A 229 1.24 -9.10 -18.51
N GLN A 230 1.96 -7.99 -18.46
CA GLN A 230 2.71 -7.52 -17.30
C GLN A 230 1.92 -6.43 -16.58
N PRO A 231 1.66 -6.50 -15.24
CA PRO A 231 2.06 -7.60 -14.34
C PRO A 231 1.28 -8.91 -14.60
N PRO A 232 1.88 -10.06 -14.22
CA PRO A 232 1.19 -11.35 -14.33
C PRO A 232 -0.16 -11.34 -13.59
N PRO A 233 -1.22 -11.98 -14.11
CA PRO A 233 -2.54 -11.97 -13.48
C PRO A 233 -2.53 -12.45 -12.03
N ALA A 234 -1.74 -13.47 -11.69
CA ALA A 234 -1.61 -13.99 -10.33
C ALA A 234 -1.01 -12.95 -9.36
N VAL A 235 -0.09 -12.09 -9.82
CA VAL A 235 0.47 -11.00 -9.02
C VAL A 235 -0.62 -10.03 -8.59
N VAL A 236 -1.47 -9.60 -9.53
CA VAL A 236 -2.57 -8.67 -9.25
C VAL A 236 -3.55 -9.27 -8.24
N GLU A 237 -3.89 -10.55 -8.40
CA GLU A 237 -4.79 -11.26 -7.47
C GLU A 237 -4.15 -11.42 -6.07
N CYS A 238 -2.86 -11.74 -5.99
CA CYS A 238 -2.15 -11.82 -4.72
C CYS A 238 -2.08 -10.48 -3.98
N LEU A 239 -2.06 -9.36 -4.70
CA LEU A 239 -1.94 -8.01 -4.15
C LEU A 239 -3.28 -7.31 -3.94
N ALA A 240 -4.42 -8.01 -4.05
CA ALA A 240 -5.72 -7.41 -3.78
C ALA A 240 -5.76 -6.77 -2.38
N GLY A 241 -6.06 -5.46 -2.32
CA GLY A 241 -6.06 -4.65 -1.09
C GLY A 241 -4.75 -3.89 -0.80
N PHE A 242 -3.70 -4.09 -1.60
CA PHE A 242 -2.44 -3.37 -1.48
C PHE A 242 -2.33 -2.23 -2.51
N ALA A 243 -1.68 -1.14 -2.12
CA ALA A 243 -1.45 -0.02 -3.01
C ALA A 243 -0.39 -0.37 -4.07
N THR A 244 -0.71 -0.10 -5.34
CA THR A 244 0.20 -0.29 -6.48
C THR A 244 0.27 0.97 -7.34
N TYR A 245 1.32 1.13 -8.14
CA TYR A 245 1.50 2.24 -9.05
C TYR A 245 2.28 1.81 -10.30
N ASP A 246 2.20 2.57 -11.37
CA ASP A 246 2.97 2.33 -12.59
C ASP A 246 4.48 2.51 -12.33
N GLY A 247 5.25 1.43 -12.51
CA GLY A 247 6.71 1.41 -12.37
C GLY A 247 7.47 2.08 -13.50
N GLY A 248 6.80 2.38 -14.62
CA GLY A 248 7.34 3.11 -15.77
C GLY A 248 8.23 2.29 -16.71
N LEU A 249 8.35 0.98 -16.53
CA LEU A 249 9.17 0.09 -17.36
C LEU A 249 8.41 -1.17 -17.76
N SER A 250 8.78 -1.74 -18.90
CA SER A 250 8.38 -3.12 -19.28
C SER A 250 9.29 -4.10 -18.56
N PHE A 251 8.99 -4.36 -17.29
CA PHE A 251 9.80 -5.18 -16.39
C PHE A 251 8.93 -5.83 -15.31
N GLU A 252 9.28 -7.05 -14.89
CA GLU A 252 8.62 -7.72 -13.77
C GLU A 252 9.18 -7.18 -12.44
N PHE A 253 8.59 -6.09 -11.95
CA PHE A 253 8.98 -5.51 -10.67
C PHE A 253 8.60 -6.41 -9.49
N VAL A 254 7.45 -7.04 -9.54
CA VAL A 254 6.95 -7.88 -8.46
C VAL A 254 6.69 -9.28 -9.00
N THR A 255 7.42 -10.26 -8.47
CA THR A 255 7.23 -11.66 -8.83
C THR A 255 6.00 -12.25 -8.14
N PRO A 256 5.39 -13.32 -8.67
CA PRO A 256 4.29 -14.02 -8.01
C PRO A 256 4.63 -14.46 -6.59
N THR A 257 5.86 -14.93 -6.35
CA THR A 257 6.35 -15.34 -5.03
C THR A 257 6.40 -14.16 -4.05
N GLY A 258 7.00 -13.03 -4.48
CA GLY A 258 7.06 -11.81 -3.68
C GLY A 258 5.67 -11.25 -3.36
N ALA A 259 4.76 -11.22 -4.35
CA ALA A 259 3.38 -10.81 -4.19
C ALA A 259 2.63 -11.68 -3.17
N ALA A 260 2.82 -13.02 -3.24
CA ALA A 260 2.17 -13.96 -2.34
C ALA A 260 2.68 -13.81 -0.88
N ILE A 261 3.99 -13.62 -0.68
CA ILE A 261 4.57 -13.41 0.65
C ILE A 261 3.96 -12.16 1.29
N VAL A 262 3.98 -11.02 0.59
CA VAL A 262 3.41 -9.78 1.09
C VAL A 262 1.89 -9.89 1.27
N GLY A 263 1.18 -10.42 0.28
CA GLY A 263 -0.27 -10.60 0.33
C GLY A 263 -0.76 -11.51 1.46
N ALA A 264 0.10 -12.44 1.92
CA ALA A 264 -0.22 -13.35 3.03
C ALA A 264 0.15 -12.79 4.42
N HIS A 265 1.15 -11.92 4.51
CA HIS A 265 1.76 -11.58 5.81
C HIS A 265 1.79 -10.10 6.16
N ALA A 266 1.72 -9.18 5.18
CA ALA A 266 1.70 -7.76 5.47
C ALA A 266 0.34 -7.31 5.98
N SER A 267 0.34 -6.44 6.99
CA SER A 267 -0.87 -5.84 7.57
C SER A 267 -1.47 -4.74 6.68
N GLY A 268 -0.68 -4.22 5.72
CA GLY A 268 -1.12 -3.20 4.77
C GLY A 268 0.02 -2.50 4.06
N SER A 269 -0.33 -1.45 3.30
CA SER A 269 0.61 -0.60 2.59
C SER A 269 0.74 0.77 3.25
N SER A 270 1.98 1.30 3.30
CA SER A 270 2.26 2.67 3.74
C SER A 270 3.45 3.22 2.95
N ARG A 271 3.47 4.51 2.62
CA ARG A 271 4.66 5.13 2.00
C ARG A 271 5.87 5.10 2.93
N TRP A 272 5.65 5.41 4.19
CA TRP A 272 6.63 5.26 5.28
C TRP A 272 5.85 5.23 6.60
N PRO A 273 5.83 4.11 7.32
CA PRO A 273 5.12 4.03 8.60
C PRO A 273 5.78 4.94 9.64
N ALA A 274 4.97 5.44 10.57
CA ALA A 274 5.49 6.23 11.69
C ALA A 274 6.30 5.33 12.63
N MET A 275 7.62 5.37 12.49
CA MET A 275 8.55 4.56 13.27
C MET A 275 9.89 5.27 13.47
N SER A 276 10.60 4.91 14.54
CA SER A 276 12.00 5.21 14.72
C SER A 276 12.84 4.04 14.17
N PRO A 277 13.56 4.18 13.04
CA PRO A 277 14.39 3.12 12.48
C PRO A 277 15.44 2.63 13.49
N VAL A 278 15.59 1.30 13.61
CA VAL A 278 16.56 0.63 14.47
C VAL A 278 17.63 -0.05 13.65
N ARG A 279 17.22 -0.74 12.56
CA ARG A 279 18.11 -1.42 11.62
C ARG A 279 17.59 -1.29 10.19
N VAL A 280 18.53 -1.36 9.25
CA VAL A 280 18.25 -1.36 7.81
C VAL A 280 19.05 -2.47 7.17
N GLY A 281 18.44 -3.19 6.24
CA GLY A 281 19.08 -4.19 5.40
C GLY A 281 18.65 -4.03 3.94
N TRP A 282 19.51 -4.45 3.01
CA TRP A 282 19.34 -4.31 1.58
C TRP A 282 19.44 -5.66 0.89
N GLY A 283 18.42 -6.02 0.09
CA GLY A 283 18.44 -7.19 -0.77
C GLY A 283 18.52 -6.79 -2.24
N ALA A 284 19.48 -7.33 -2.97
CA ALA A 284 19.69 -7.05 -4.39
C ALA A 284 18.98 -8.07 -5.27
N GLY A 285 18.18 -7.58 -6.23
CA GLY A 285 17.67 -8.41 -7.31
C GLY A 285 18.75 -8.75 -8.36
N THR A 286 18.48 -9.77 -9.18
CA THR A 286 19.39 -10.25 -10.23
C THR A 286 19.53 -9.27 -11.39
N ALA A 287 18.44 -8.67 -11.84
CA ALA A 287 18.45 -7.72 -12.95
C ALA A 287 19.16 -6.41 -12.61
N ASP A 288 19.85 -5.82 -13.59
CA ASP A 288 20.45 -4.50 -13.47
C ASP A 288 19.63 -3.48 -14.26
N LEU A 289 18.92 -2.61 -13.52
CA LEU A 289 18.08 -1.57 -14.10
C LEU A 289 18.90 -0.30 -14.31
N LYS A 290 18.73 0.34 -15.48
CA LYS A 290 19.54 1.51 -15.87
C LYS A 290 19.10 2.80 -15.19
N ASP A 291 17.83 2.89 -14.78
CA ASP A 291 17.21 4.10 -14.27
C ASP A 291 17.13 4.17 -12.74
N ARG A 292 17.30 3.03 -12.07
CA ARG A 292 17.22 2.89 -10.61
C ARG A 292 17.95 1.67 -10.09
N PRO A 293 18.40 1.66 -8.82
CA PRO A 293 19.00 0.46 -8.23
C PRO A 293 17.92 -0.63 -8.01
N ASN A 294 18.16 -1.84 -8.51
CA ASN A 294 17.29 -2.98 -8.26
C ASN A 294 17.56 -3.57 -6.87
N VAL A 295 17.02 -2.91 -5.86
CA VAL A 295 17.18 -3.30 -4.45
C VAL A 295 15.85 -3.19 -3.69
N LEU A 296 15.69 -4.07 -2.71
CA LEU A 296 14.68 -4.03 -1.67
C LEU A 296 15.32 -3.53 -0.36
N ARG A 297 14.72 -2.56 0.30
CA ARG A 297 15.14 -2.10 1.61
C ARG A 297 14.22 -2.65 2.69
N ALA A 298 14.77 -3.39 3.66
CA ALA A 298 14.07 -3.80 4.87
C ALA A 298 14.45 -2.86 6.01
N VAL A 299 13.48 -2.32 6.71
CA VAL A 299 13.68 -1.43 7.87
C VAL A 299 12.96 -1.98 9.07
N LEU A 300 13.69 -2.33 10.12
CA LEU A 300 13.11 -2.66 11.42
C LEU A 300 13.06 -1.38 12.26
N GLY A 301 11.87 -0.99 12.71
CA GLY A 301 11.67 0.25 13.46
C GLY A 301 10.71 0.08 14.63
N LYS A 302 10.94 0.88 15.66
CA LYS A 302 9.98 0.99 16.77
C LYS A 302 8.82 1.87 16.33
N PRO A 303 7.56 1.40 16.44
CA PRO A 303 6.42 2.27 16.16
C PRO A 303 6.49 3.49 17.08
N VAL A 304 6.30 4.65 16.51
CA VAL A 304 6.19 5.90 17.25
C VAL A 304 4.82 6.49 17.00
N THR A 305 4.20 7.03 18.04
CA THR A 305 3.08 7.92 17.81
C THR A 305 3.68 9.13 17.10
N ALA A 306 3.37 9.28 15.80
CA ALA A 306 3.90 10.42 15.05
C ALA A 306 3.62 11.69 15.84
N PRO A 307 4.64 12.55 16.13
CA PRO A 307 4.36 13.85 16.67
C PRO A 307 3.40 14.53 15.70
N ARG A 308 2.25 14.93 16.19
CA ARG A 308 1.27 15.66 15.37
C ARG A 308 1.88 16.99 14.99
N THR A 309 2.57 17.02 13.86
CA THR A 309 3.03 18.28 13.27
C THR A 309 1.80 18.92 12.62
N PRO A 310 1.38 20.08 13.04
CA PRO A 310 0.30 20.78 12.34
C PRO A 310 0.72 20.98 10.89
N GLY A 311 0.06 20.26 9.95
CA GLY A 311 0.27 20.40 8.50
C GLY A 311 0.89 19.23 7.75
N SER A 312 1.38 18.14 8.39
CA SER A 312 1.87 16.95 7.68
C SER A 312 0.85 15.81 7.74
N GLY A 313 0.08 15.62 6.67
CA GLY A 313 -0.55 14.35 6.33
C GLY A 313 -1.56 13.76 7.31
N GLU A 314 -2.28 14.55 8.11
CA GLU A 314 -3.49 14.06 8.76
C GLU A 314 -4.47 13.67 7.65
N THR A 315 -4.84 12.40 7.59
CA THR A 315 -5.97 11.99 6.77
C THR A 315 -7.15 12.85 7.20
N ALA A 316 -7.66 13.65 6.29
CA ALA A 316 -8.81 14.50 6.58
C ALA A 316 -9.96 13.61 7.07
N THR A 317 -10.44 13.87 8.28
CA THR A 317 -11.52 13.09 8.88
C THR A 317 -12.88 13.70 8.61
N HIS A 318 -12.90 14.95 8.14
CA HIS A 318 -14.10 15.75 7.93
C HIS A 318 -14.04 16.49 6.60
N ALA A 319 -15.19 16.92 6.14
CA ALA A 319 -15.34 17.80 5.00
C ALA A 319 -16.22 19.00 5.39
N VAL A 320 -15.83 20.19 4.97
CA VAL A 320 -16.68 21.38 4.92
C VAL A 320 -17.30 21.45 3.53
N LEU A 321 -18.61 21.50 3.49
CA LEU A 321 -19.43 21.61 2.28
C LEU A 321 -20.06 22.99 2.24
N GLU A 322 -20.01 23.67 1.10
CA GLU A 322 -20.51 25.04 0.97
C GLU A 322 -21.23 25.25 -0.36
N ALA A 323 -22.33 25.97 -0.30
CA ALA A 323 -23.06 26.44 -1.47
C ALA A 323 -23.47 27.89 -1.30
N ASN A 324 -23.41 28.68 -2.40
CA ASN A 324 -23.89 30.06 -2.39
C ASN A 324 -25.28 30.11 -3.02
N VAL A 325 -26.18 30.86 -2.38
CA VAL A 325 -27.58 31.02 -2.80
C VAL A 325 -27.90 32.51 -2.85
N ASP A 326 -28.24 33.05 -4.03
CA ASP A 326 -28.56 34.47 -4.28
C ASP A 326 -30.00 34.71 -4.80
N ASP A 327 -30.77 33.64 -4.86
CA ASP A 327 -32.13 33.64 -5.45
C ASP A 327 -33.19 33.01 -4.53
N ALA A 328 -32.92 32.93 -3.22
CA ALA A 328 -33.85 32.42 -2.23
C ALA A 328 -33.96 33.36 -1.01
N THR A 329 -35.08 33.29 -0.29
CA THR A 329 -35.28 34.09 0.91
C THR A 329 -34.57 33.47 2.10
N GLY A 330 -34.08 34.31 3.04
CA GLY A 330 -33.38 33.85 4.24
C GLY A 330 -34.28 32.98 5.18
N GLU A 331 -35.61 33.00 5.02
CA GLU A 331 -36.53 32.16 5.75
C GLU A 331 -36.28 30.66 5.55
N LEU A 332 -35.78 30.29 4.36
CA LEU A 332 -35.50 28.89 4.03
C LEU A 332 -34.24 28.37 4.73
N ALA A 333 -33.39 29.24 5.25
CA ALA A 333 -32.10 28.85 5.81
C ALA A 333 -32.22 27.85 6.97
N SER A 334 -33.22 28.00 7.83
CA SER A 334 -33.44 27.07 8.95
C SER A 334 -33.84 25.69 8.45
N ALA A 335 -34.71 25.61 7.44
CA ALA A 335 -35.14 24.34 6.85
C ALA A 335 -33.99 23.63 6.15
N TRP A 336 -33.11 24.38 5.47
CA TRP A 336 -31.89 23.81 4.89
C TRP A 336 -30.93 23.23 5.94
N ILE A 337 -30.69 23.97 7.02
CA ILE A 337 -29.85 23.54 8.14
C ILE A 337 -30.41 22.25 8.75
N ASP A 338 -31.71 22.18 9.00
CA ASP A 338 -32.39 20.98 9.53
C ASP A 338 -32.22 19.77 8.58
N ALA A 339 -32.36 19.99 7.27
CA ALA A 339 -32.18 18.95 6.26
C ALA A 339 -30.70 18.46 6.20
N PHE A 340 -29.72 19.35 6.40
CA PHE A 340 -28.31 18.96 6.42
C PHE A 340 -27.99 18.11 7.66
N PHE A 341 -28.53 18.44 8.82
CA PHE A 341 -28.42 17.60 10.01
C PHE A 341 -29.11 16.24 9.81
N ALA A 342 -30.28 16.20 9.19
CA ALA A 342 -30.98 14.95 8.88
C ALA A 342 -30.13 14.06 7.89
N ALA A 343 -29.34 14.66 7.01
CA ALA A 343 -28.42 13.96 6.11
C ALA A 343 -27.11 13.50 6.79
N GLY A 344 -26.87 13.92 8.04
CA GLY A 344 -25.72 13.51 8.84
C GLY A 344 -24.63 14.56 8.97
N ALA A 345 -24.94 15.84 8.77
CA ALA A 345 -24.05 16.92 9.13
C ALA A 345 -23.78 16.94 10.65
N LEU A 346 -22.55 17.23 11.04
CA LEU A 346 -22.11 17.40 12.43
C LEU A 346 -22.35 18.84 12.92
N ASP A 347 -22.32 19.78 11.98
CA ASP A 347 -22.61 21.19 12.19
C ASP A 347 -23.09 21.80 10.87
N ALA A 348 -23.93 22.85 10.94
CA ALA A 348 -24.41 23.56 9.77
C ALA A 348 -24.74 25.01 10.11
N TRP A 349 -24.43 25.93 9.19
CA TRP A 349 -24.63 27.36 9.39
C TRP A 349 -24.86 28.09 8.08
N ALA A 350 -25.36 29.32 8.16
CA ALA A 350 -25.52 30.23 7.05
C ALA A 350 -24.77 31.52 7.31
N THR A 351 -24.00 31.99 6.31
CA THR A 351 -23.22 33.24 6.38
C THR A 351 -23.72 34.21 5.31
N PRO A 352 -24.16 35.42 5.69
CA PRO A 352 -24.51 36.46 4.73
C PRO A 352 -23.31 36.90 3.90
N ILE A 353 -23.51 37.01 2.57
CA ILE A 353 -22.50 37.46 1.62
C ILE A 353 -23.13 38.41 0.59
N VAL A 354 -22.28 39.10 -0.18
CA VAL A 354 -22.70 39.83 -1.37
C VAL A 354 -22.07 39.14 -2.60
N MET A 355 -22.92 38.78 -3.56
CA MET A 355 -22.47 38.15 -4.81
C MET A 355 -22.36 39.16 -5.96
N LYS A 356 -21.97 38.66 -7.14
CA LYS A 356 -21.89 39.48 -8.39
C LYS A 356 -23.14 40.33 -8.59
N LYS A 357 -22.99 41.50 -9.17
CA LYS A 357 -24.08 42.47 -9.36
C LYS A 357 -24.65 43.07 -8.09
N GLY A 358 -23.91 42.97 -6.94
CA GLY A 358 -24.36 43.52 -5.65
C GLY A 358 -25.53 42.77 -4.99
N ARG A 359 -25.79 41.53 -5.34
CA ARG A 359 -26.92 40.76 -4.80
C ARG A 359 -26.65 40.28 -3.38
N PRO A 360 -27.50 40.57 -2.38
CA PRO A 360 -27.47 39.89 -1.11
C PRO A 360 -27.66 38.40 -1.30
N ALA A 361 -26.89 37.58 -0.58
CA ALA A 361 -26.89 36.13 -0.72
C ALA A 361 -26.49 35.45 0.59
N LEU A 362 -26.66 34.15 0.66
CA LEU A 362 -26.16 33.32 1.75
C LEU A 362 -25.15 32.31 1.22
N THR A 363 -24.04 32.13 1.94
CA THR A 363 -23.29 30.87 1.87
C THR A 363 -23.85 29.94 2.93
N VAL A 364 -24.44 28.84 2.52
CA VAL A 364 -24.83 27.75 3.42
C VAL A 364 -23.68 26.75 3.51
N SER A 365 -23.32 26.39 4.74
CA SER A 365 -22.17 25.53 5.03
C SER A 365 -22.58 24.40 5.95
N ALA A 366 -21.94 23.26 5.78
CA ALA A 366 -22.09 22.10 6.66
C ALA A 366 -20.75 21.40 6.88
N LEU A 367 -20.53 20.94 8.10
CA LEU A 367 -19.41 20.06 8.46
C LEU A 367 -19.94 18.62 8.56
N ALA A 368 -19.30 17.70 7.87
CA ALA A 368 -19.63 16.27 7.92
C ALA A 368 -18.39 15.40 8.04
N SER A 369 -18.53 14.15 8.50
CA SER A 369 -17.45 13.18 8.31
C SER A 369 -17.28 12.88 6.82
N VAL A 370 -16.08 12.41 6.43
CA VAL A 370 -15.80 12.10 5.00
C VAL A 370 -16.83 11.10 4.45
N GLU A 371 -17.26 10.11 5.26
CA GLU A 371 -18.23 9.09 4.87
C GLU A 371 -19.63 9.65 4.65
N ARG A 372 -19.99 10.76 5.32
CA ARG A 372 -21.30 11.40 5.21
C ARG A 372 -21.33 12.58 4.24
N ALA A 373 -20.16 13.03 3.78
CA ALA A 373 -20.05 14.22 2.96
C ALA A 373 -20.89 14.18 1.67
N ASP A 374 -20.98 13.02 1.01
CA ASP A 374 -21.80 12.88 -0.20
C ASP A 374 -23.29 13.00 0.09
N ALA A 375 -23.78 12.40 1.18
CA ALA A 375 -25.17 12.48 1.58
C ALA A 375 -25.57 13.93 1.90
N VAL A 376 -24.69 14.66 2.61
CA VAL A 376 -24.92 16.08 2.94
C VAL A 376 -24.85 16.95 1.68
N ALA A 377 -23.90 16.70 0.76
CA ALA A 377 -23.82 17.42 -0.52
C ALA A 377 -25.09 17.23 -1.36
N HIS A 378 -25.64 16.02 -1.42
CA HIS A 378 -26.90 15.74 -2.10
C HIS A 378 -28.09 16.48 -1.43
N ALA A 379 -28.13 16.54 -0.10
CA ALA A 379 -29.13 17.31 0.60
C ALA A 379 -29.03 18.81 0.28
N MET A 380 -27.82 19.38 0.25
CA MET A 380 -27.59 20.77 -0.14
C MET A 380 -28.11 21.07 -1.56
N LEU A 381 -27.79 20.20 -2.53
CA LEU A 381 -28.26 20.38 -3.92
C LEU A 381 -29.78 20.18 -4.07
N ARG A 382 -30.39 19.32 -3.24
CA ARG A 382 -31.82 19.08 -3.29
C ARG A 382 -32.62 20.21 -2.66
N GLU A 383 -32.18 20.73 -1.53
CA GLU A 383 -32.96 21.68 -0.71
C GLU A 383 -32.72 23.14 -1.10
N THR A 384 -31.55 23.46 -1.70
CA THR A 384 -31.21 24.81 -2.13
C THR A 384 -31.36 24.99 -3.63
N THR A 385 -31.35 26.22 -4.08
CA THR A 385 -31.32 26.57 -5.51
C THR A 385 -29.92 26.50 -6.12
N SER A 386 -28.89 26.14 -5.32
CA SER A 386 -27.52 26.07 -5.80
C SER A 386 -27.31 24.89 -6.77
N LEU A 387 -26.56 25.16 -7.86
CA LEU A 387 -26.20 24.15 -8.87
C LEU A 387 -24.90 23.42 -8.54
N GLY A 388 -24.21 23.80 -7.47
CA GLY A 388 -22.94 23.20 -7.10
C GLY A 388 -22.57 23.39 -5.64
N VAL A 389 -21.93 22.37 -5.08
CA VAL A 389 -21.39 22.35 -3.71
C VAL A 389 -19.88 22.27 -3.77
N ARG A 390 -19.20 23.17 -3.09
CA ARG A 390 -17.76 23.11 -2.87
C ARG A 390 -17.50 22.17 -1.70
N ARG A 391 -16.43 21.36 -1.81
CA ARG A 391 -15.97 20.48 -0.75
C ARG A 391 -14.51 20.81 -0.41
N THR A 392 -14.24 21.05 0.85
CA THR A 392 -12.89 21.20 1.40
C THR A 392 -12.68 20.13 2.47
N LEU A 393 -11.64 19.32 2.31
CA LEU A 393 -11.27 18.33 3.32
C LEU A 393 -10.53 19.02 4.46
N VAL A 394 -10.94 18.73 5.69
CA VAL A 394 -10.39 19.35 6.89
C VAL A 394 -10.09 18.32 7.97
N THR A 395 -9.13 18.65 8.83
CA THR A 395 -8.93 17.95 10.08
C THR A 395 -9.64 18.70 11.21
N ARG A 396 -10.17 17.97 12.18
CA ARG A 396 -10.89 18.55 13.33
C ARG A 396 -10.31 17.99 14.62
N ALA A 397 -9.81 18.87 15.48
CA ALA A 397 -9.45 18.51 16.84
C ALA A 397 -10.73 18.51 17.71
N GLU A 398 -10.98 17.42 18.40
CA GLU A 398 -12.15 17.28 19.26
C GLU A 398 -11.74 16.90 20.68
N ARG A 399 -12.46 17.43 21.67
CA ARG A 399 -12.34 16.94 23.04
C ARG A 399 -13.11 15.63 23.19
N PRO A 400 -12.56 14.62 23.88
CA PRO A 400 -13.35 13.51 24.36
C PRO A 400 -14.55 14.00 25.16
N ARG A 401 -15.72 13.45 24.90
CA ARG A 401 -16.95 13.86 25.56
C ARG A 401 -17.81 12.66 25.93
N ARG A 402 -18.50 12.74 27.06
CA ARG A 402 -19.49 11.77 27.49
C ARG A 402 -20.77 12.46 27.91
N MET A 403 -21.87 11.76 27.81
CA MET A 403 -23.17 12.23 28.31
C MET A 403 -23.36 11.72 29.72
N ILE A 404 -23.81 12.59 30.62
CA ILE A 404 -24.34 12.25 31.94
C ILE A 404 -25.76 12.82 32.09
N THR A 405 -26.51 12.28 33.02
CA THR A 405 -27.77 12.86 33.42
C THR A 405 -27.64 13.36 34.86
N VAL A 406 -28.04 14.60 35.10
CA VAL A 406 -28.00 15.20 36.45
C VAL A 406 -29.45 15.47 36.91
N GLU A 407 -29.68 15.22 38.18
CA GLU A 407 -30.97 15.56 38.83
C GLU A 407 -31.00 17.02 39.23
N THR A 408 -32.06 17.71 38.84
CA THR A 408 -32.31 19.12 39.18
C THR A 408 -33.68 19.31 39.82
N PRO A 409 -33.98 20.43 40.46
CA PRO A 409 -35.32 20.75 40.91
C PRO A 409 -36.38 20.77 39.80
N TYR A 410 -35.95 20.76 38.55
CA TYR A 410 -36.77 20.77 37.33
C TYR A 410 -36.74 19.44 36.59
N GLY A 411 -36.30 18.36 37.26
CA GLY A 411 -36.18 17.03 36.71
C GLY A 411 -34.76 16.70 36.18
N ALA A 412 -34.64 15.54 35.58
CA ALA A 412 -33.40 14.99 35.01
C ALA A 412 -33.00 15.74 33.74
N ILE A 413 -31.77 16.30 33.71
CA ILE A 413 -31.25 17.05 32.57
C ILE A 413 -29.97 16.35 32.03
N PRO A 414 -29.95 15.99 30.75
CA PRO A 414 -28.71 15.51 30.10
C PRO A 414 -27.67 16.62 30.02
N VAL A 415 -26.41 16.28 30.34
CA VAL A 415 -25.27 17.20 30.33
C VAL A 415 -24.11 16.54 29.57
N LYS A 416 -23.55 17.27 28.61
CA LYS A 416 -22.30 16.89 27.96
C LYS A 416 -21.12 17.28 28.84
N LEU A 417 -20.27 16.31 29.22
CA LEU A 417 -18.99 16.55 29.86
C LEU A 417 -17.90 16.39 28.80
N ALA A 418 -17.08 17.42 28.63
CA ALA A 418 -15.88 17.40 27.79
C ALA A 418 -14.64 17.41 28.68
N GLU A 419 -13.81 16.40 28.54
CA GLU A 419 -12.59 16.17 29.33
C GLU A 419 -11.36 16.23 28.40
N GLY A 420 -10.16 16.06 28.97
CA GLY A 420 -8.94 15.82 28.22
C GLY A 420 -8.02 17.00 28.08
N PRO A 421 -6.97 16.89 27.24
CA PRO A 421 -5.71 17.62 27.41
C PRO A 421 -5.77 19.14 27.15
N PHE A 422 -6.92 19.67 26.68
CA PHE A 422 -7.03 21.07 26.23
C PHE A 422 -7.55 22.01 27.30
N GLY A 423 -7.21 21.79 28.57
CA GLY A 423 -7.62 22.59 29.73
C GLY A 423 -8.69 21.91 30.59
N PRO A 424 -9.25 22.64 31.60
CA PRO A 424 -10.17 22.05 32.57
C PRO A 424 -11.41 21.43 31.91
N ALA A 425 -11.99 20.44 32.58
CA ALA A 425 -13.21 19.80 32.15
C ALA A 425 -14.36 20.82 32.05
N GLN A 426 -15.25 20.64 31.11
CA GLN A 426 -16.39 21.51 30.83
C GLN A 426 -17.69 20.73 30.84
N ALA A 427 -18.72 21.28 31.49
CA ALA A 427 -20.07 20.77 31.43
C ALA A 427 -20.96 21.68 30.59
N LYS A 428 -21.79 21.08 29.73
CA LYS A 428 -22.78 21.78 28.91
C LYS A 428 -24.10 21.04 28.96
N PRO A 429 -25.12 21.56 29.66
CA PRO A 429 -26.49 21.01 29.62
C PRO A 429 -27.06 20.99 28.20
N GLU A 430 -27.84 19.97 27.85
CA GLU A 430 -28.56 19.92 26.58
C GLU A 430 -29.66 20.98 26.59
N PHE A 431 -29.56 21.95 25.67
CA PHE A 431 -30.41 23.14 25.64
C PHE A 431 -31.88 22.81 25.46
N ASP A 432 -32.20 21.89 24.55
CA ASP A 432 -33.61 21.50 24.29
C ASP A 432 -34.27 20.85 25.51
N ALA A 433 -33.51 20.05 26.26
CA ALA A 433 -33.98 19.48 27.52
C ALA A 433 -34.22 20.58 28.57
N CYS A 434 -33.33 21.58 28.64
CA CYS A 434 -33.52 22.73 29.52
C CYS A 434 -34.75 23.56 29.12
N VAL A 435 -34.95 23.77 27.83
CA VAL A 435 -36.17 24.48 27.31
C VAL A 435 -37.45 23.73 27.65
N ALA A 436 -37.45 22.41 27.45
CA ALA A 436 -38.62 21.57 27.76
C ALA A 436 -38.96 21.63 29.27
N ALA A 437 -37.95 21.47 30.14
CA ALA A 437 -38.11 21.55 31.59
C ALA A 437 -38.56 22.94 32.05
N ALA A 438 -37.97 24.01 31.48
CA ALA A 438 -38.36 25.38 31.78
C ALA A 438 -39.83 25.67 31.46
N ARG A 439 -40.32 25.17 30.33
CA ARG A 439 -41.74 25.27 29.94
C ARG A 439 -42.64 24.48 30.89
N ALA A 440 -42.26 23.26 31.25
CA ALA A 440 -43.05 22.42 32.15
C ALA A 440 -43.19 23.03 33.56
N HIS A 441 -42.16 23.74 34.04
CA HIS A 441 -42.15 24.35 35.39
C HIS A 441 -42.45 25.85 35.39
N ALA A 442 -42.76 26.46 34.25
CA ALA A 442 -43.03 27.89 34.08
C ALA A 442 -41.94 28.79 34.66
N VAL A 443 -40.66 28.40 34.46
CA VAL A 443 -39.47 29.14 34.89
C VAL A 443 -38.62 29.59 33.72
N PRO A 444 -37.79 30.61 33.86
CA PRO A 444 -36.84 30.98 32.81
C PRO A 444 -35.83 29.87 32.50
N VAL A 445 -35.52 29.61 31.20
CA VAL A 445 -34.57 28.57 30.76
C VAL A 445 -33.23 28.71 31.48
N ARG A 446 -32.75 29.93 31.72
CA ARG A 446 -31.48 30.20 32.42
C ARG A 446 -31.43 29.58 33.83
N GLU A 447 -32.59 29.49 34.53
CA GLU A 447 -32.66 28.87 35.86
C GLU A 447 -32.42 27.36 35.79
N VAL A 448 -32.99 26.71 34.81
CA VAL A 448 -32.79 25.27 34.56
C VAL A 448 -31.33 25.01 34.17
N VAL A 449 -30.78 25.80 33.25
CA VAL A 449 -29.35 25.71 32.85
C VAL A 449 -28.46 25.88 34.08
N ARG A 450 -28.69 26.88 34.92
CA ARG A 450 -27.92 27.08 36.12
C ARG A 450 -28.03 25.91 37.09
N ALA A 451 -29.21 25.37 37.31
CA ALA A 451 -29.42 24.22 38.18
C ALA A 451 -28.66 22.98 37.66
N ALA A 452 -28.74 22.72 36.36
CA ALA A 452 -28.00 21.62 35.72
C ALA A 452 -26.48 21.78 35.81
N MET A 453 -25.95 23.01 35.64
CA MET A 453 -24.53 23.29 35.78
C MET A 453 -24.03 23.08 37.22
N VAL A 454 -24.81 23.53 38.23
CA VAL A 454 -24.50 23.28 39.64
C VAL A 454 -24.50 21.79 39.97
N ALA A 455 -25.51 21.05 39.50
CA ALA A 455 -25.59 19.61 39.69
C ALA A 455 -24.46 18.83 38.98
N ALA A 456 -23.98 19.35 37.86
CA ALA A 456 -22.86 18.74 37.13
C ALA A 456 -21.48 19.06 37.76
N ALA A 457 -21.36 20.10 38.59
CA ALA A 457 -20.08 20.52 39.16
C ALA A 457 -19.37 19.43 39.95
N SER A 458 -20.10 18.59 40.68
CA SER A 458 -19.56 17.44 41.42
C SER A 458 -18.97 16.33 40.52
N GLN A 459 -19.27 16.35 39.24
CA GLN A 459 -18.75 15.38 38.24
C GLN A 459 -17.53 15.93 37.46
N LEU A 460 -17.15 17.19 37.73
CA LEU A 460 -16.02 17.87 37.12
C LEU A 460 -14.76 17.90 38.03
N GLU A 461 -14.90 17.51 39.29
CA GLU A 461 -13.76 17.38 40.21
C GLU A 461 -12.96 16.10 39.84
N PRO A 462 -11.59 16.17 39.77
CA PRO A 462 -10.73 15.11 39.30
C PRO A 462 -10.71 13.89 40.22
#